data_b146cdf7e40475c64ed3cfbda4fb06d7
#
_entry.id   b146cdf7e40475c64ed3cfbda4fb06d7
#
_cell.length_a   1.000
_cell.length_b   1.000
_cell.length_c   1.000
_cell.angle_alpha   90.00
_cell.angle_beta   90.00
_cell.angle_gamma   90.00
#
_symmetry.space_group_name_H-M   'P 1'
#
loop_
_entity.id
_entity.type
_entity.pdbx_description
1 polymer ?
#
loop_
_entity_poly.entity_id
_entity_poly.type
_entity_poly.pdbx_seq_one_letter_code
_entity_poly.pdbx_strand_id
1 'polypeptide(L)'
;MRLAMSGELVFVADRQGERLDSFLARASGISRAQIQHRIAQGAVLVDGALEKPSYKLSIGAKVLLAVTQAKALDVTPEEIALDIIYQDKDFAIINKAQGMVVHPAPGNPHGTLVNALLFALDDLSGIGGVLRPGIVHRLDKMTSGLLIIAKNDYAHGALAAQFKAQTV
;
A
#
# COMPACT_ATOMS: atom_id res chain seq x y z
N MET A 1 20.52 0.00 -15.97
CA MET A 1 21.49 0.40 -14.91
C MET A 1 20.75 1.31 -13.94
N ARG A 2 20.69 0.95 -12.68
CA ARG A 2 19.93 1.67 -11.64
C ARG A 2 20.91 2.53 -10.85
N LEU A 3 20.85 3.84 -10.99
CA LEU A 3 21.59 4.80 -10.16
C LEU A 3 20.61 5.41 -9.15
N ALA A 4 20.85 5.25 -7.86
CA ALA A 4 20.08 5.89 -6.80
C ALA A 4 20.84 7.14 -6.34
N MET A 5 20.27 8.30 -6.57
CA MET A 5 20.61 9.53 -5.86
C MET A 5 19.48 9.80 -4.87
N SER A 6 19.77 10.43 -3.73
CA SER A 6 18.86 10.60 -2.59
C SER A 6 17.44 11.00 -3.02
N GLY A 7 16.49 10.05 -2.96
CA GLY A 7 15.08 10.29 -3.25
C GLY A 7 14.65 10.18 -4.72
N GLU A 8 15.54 9.82 -5.66
CA GLU A 8 15.22 9.70 -7.08
C GLU A 8 15.81 8.41 -7.68
N LEU A 9 15.04 7.75 -8.54
CA LEU A 9 15.50 6.64 -9.35
C LEU A 9 15.67 7.08 -10.78
N VAL A 10 16.84 6.80 -11.37
CA VAL A 10 17.13 7.09 -12.77
C VAL A 10 17.16 5.80 -13.56
N PHE A 11 16.40 5.74 -14.64
CA PHE A 11 16.36 4.65 -15.60
C PHE A 11 16.79 5.15 -16.98
N VAL A 12 17.40 4.29 -17.77
CA VAL A 12 17.76 4.59 -19.16
C VAL A 12 16.95 3.69 -20.07
N ALA A 13 16.24 4.28 -21.03
CA ALA A 13 15.42 3.55 -21.97
C ALA A 13 16.28 2.65 -22.87
N ASP A 14 15.91 1.37 -22.93
CA ASP A 14 16.63 0.30 -23.64
C ASP A 14 15.94 -0.12 -24.96
N ARG A 15 14.73 0.45 -25.25
CA ARG A 15 13.93 0.12 -26.42
C ARG A 15 13.37 1.37 -27.09
N GLN A 16 13.48 1.41 -28.41
CA GLN A 16 12.90 2.49 -29.22
C GLN A 16 11.37 2.40 -29.24
N GLY A 17 10.68 3.52 -29.00
CA GLY A 17 9.24 3.64 -29.14
C GLY A 17 8.42 2.94 -28.05
N GLU A 18 9.05 2.42 -26.99
CA GLU A 18 8.33 1.90 -25.83
C GLU A 18 7.59 3.04 -25.11
N ARG A 19 6.38 2.78 -24.64
CA ARG A 19 5.61 3.77 -23.87
C ARG A 19 6.23 4.01 -22.51
N LEU A 20 6.26 5.26 -22.06
CA LEU A 20 6.81 5.67 -20.77
C LEU A 20 6.21 4.88 -19.59
N ASP A 21 4.87 4.71 -19.57
CA ASP A 21 4.19 3.97 -18.49
C ASP A 21 4.56 2.48 -18.46
N SER A 22 4.71 1.87 -19.64
CA SER A 22 5.10 0.46 -19.76
C SER A 22 6.56 0.22 -19.42
N PHE A 23 7.45 1.09 -19.91
CA PHE A 23 8.88 1.04 -19.61
C PHE A 23 9.14 1.13 -18.11
N LEU A 24 8.58 2.16 -17.44
CA LEU A 24 8.76 2.34 -15.99
C LEU A 24 8.16 1.19 -15.20
N ALA A 25 6.98 0.67 -15.56
CA ALA A 25 6.40 -0.48 -14.87
C ALA A 25 7.34 -1.71 -14.93
N ARG A 26 7.91 -1.99 -16.11
CA ARG A 26 8.88 -3.07 -16.31
C ARG A 26 10.18 -2.84 -15.57
N ALA A 27 10.74 -1.62 -15.64
CA ALA A 27 12.06 -1.31 -15.09
C ALA A 27 12.06 -1.14 -13.56
N SER A 28 10.97 -0.64 -12.97
CA SER A 28 10.87 -0.36 -11.53
C SER A 28 10.19 -1.47 -10.73
N GLY A 29 9.40 -2.36 -11.37
CA GLY A 29 8.55 -3.33 -10.70
C GLY A 29 7.27 -2.74 -10.11
N ILE A 30 7.00 -1.45 -10.32
CA ILE A 30 5.80 -0.76 -9.86
C ILE A 30 4.66 -1.01 -10.85
N SER A 31 3.43 -1.19 -10.37
CA SER A 31 2.30 -1.42 -11.27
C SER A 31 2.08 -0.25 -12.23
N ARG A 32 1.62 -0.55 -13.46
CA ARG A 32 1.39 0.48 -14.49
C ARG A 32 0.41 1.56 -14.05
N ALA A 33 -0.63 1.21 -13.30
CA ALA A 33 -1.60 2.16 -12.75
C ALA A 33 -0.94 3.15 -11.77
N GLN A 34 -0.06 2.66 -10.90
CA GLN A 34 0.72 3.50 -9.98
C GLN A 34 1.71 4.40 -10.73
N ILE A 35 2.35 3.91 -11.81
CA ILE A 35 3.22 4.73 -12.65
C ILE A 35 2.42 5.86 -13.32
N GLN A 36 1.26 5.56 -13.89
CA GLN A 36 0.40 6.58 -14.52
C GLN A 36 -0.04 7.66 -13.51
N HIS A 37 -0.36 7.25 -12.28
CA HIS A 37 -0.68 8.20 -11.20
C HIS A 37 0.50 9.10 -10.86
N ARG A 38 1.73 8.55 -10.76
CA ARG A 38 2.96 9.32 -10.50
C ARG A 38 3.30 10.28 -11.64
N ILE A 39 3.10 9.87 -12.89
CA ILE A 39 3.26 10.76 -14.06
C ILE A 39 2.28 11.93 -13.98
N ALA A 40 1.01 11.67 -13.64
CA ALA A 40 0.00 12.71 -13.48
C ALA A 40 0.32 13.69 -12.33
N GLN A 41 1.05 13.24 -11.30
CA GLN A 41 1.53 14.09 -10.21
C GLN A 41 2.84 14.85 -10.51
N GLY A 42 3.38 14.72 -11.72
CA GLY A 42 4.64 15.37 -12.10
C GLY A 42 5.88 14.72 -11.48
N ALA A 43 5.77 13.51 -10.93
CA ALA A 43 6.88 12.80 -10.28
C ALA A 43 7.76 11.99 -11.26
N VAL A 44 7.57 12.18 -12.56
CA VAL A 44 8.35 11.51 -13.61
C VAL A 44 8.81 12.53 -14.63
N LEU A 45 10.10 12.55 -14.95
CA LEU A 45 10.69 13.38 -15.99
C LEU A 45 11.40 12.51 -17.02
N VAL A 46 11.30 12.88 -18.30
CA VAL A 46 12.06 12.30 -19.41
C VAL A 46 12.99 13.36 -19.95
N ASP A 47 14.30 13.15 -19.85
CA ASP A 47 15.33 14.13 -20.23
C ASP A 47 15.08 15.53 -19.65
N GLY A 48 14.52 15.57 -18.41
CA GLY A 48 14.20 16.80 -17.68
C GLY A 48 12.82 17.40 -17.99
N ALA A 49 12.03 16.83 -18.89
CA ALA A 49 10.70 17.31 -19.26
C ALA A 49 9.57 16.42 -18.71
N LEU A 50 8.42 17.02 -18.41
CA LEU A 50 7.20 16.31 -18.05
C LEU A 50 6.55 15.74 -19.32
N GLU A 51 6.25 14.44 -19.30
CA GLU A 51 5.67 13.75 -20.43
C GLU A 51 4.41 12.96 -20.04
N LYS A 52 3.52 12.73 -21.01
CA LYS A 52 2.31 11.93 -20.78
C LYS A 52 2.62 10.43 -20.70
N PRO A 53 1.80 9.59 -20.05
CA PRO A 53 2.03 8.15 -19.91
C PRO A 53 2.26 7.41 -21.23
N SER A 54 1.64 7.90 -22.32
CA SER A 54 1.75 7.30 -23.65
C SER A 54 2.94 7.78 -24.47
N TYR A 55 3.79 8.67 -23.89
CA TYR A 55 4.99 9.16 -24.58
C TYR A 55 5.89 8.00 -25.03
N LYS A 56 6.44 8.13 -26.26
CA LYS A 56 7.28 7.12 -26.88
C LYS A 56 8.75 7.45 -26.63
N LEU A 57 9.41 6.63 -25.83
CA LEU A 57 10.81 6.83 -25.46
C LEU A 57 11.74 6.54 -26.64
N SER A 58 12.81 7.33 -26.75
CA SER A 58 13.96 7.04 -27.59
C SER A 58 14.98 6.20 -26.80
N ILE A 59 15.73 5.34 -27.49
CA ILE A 59 16.85 4.61 -26.86
C ILE A 59 17.81 5.62 -26.25
N GLY A 60 18.23 5.38 -25.01
CA GLY A 60 19.14 6.23 -24.26
C GLY A 60 18.47 7.37 -23.50
N ALA A 61 17.17 7.63 -23.68
CA ALA A 61 16.43 8.63 -22.92
C ALA A 61 16.53 8.36 -21.42
N LYS A 62 16.83 9.39 -20.64
CA LYS A 62 16.94 9.33 -19.17
C LYS A 62 15.57 9.58 -18.56
N VAL A 63 15.06 8.61 -17.83
CA VAL A 63 13.78 8.70 -17.14
C VAL A 63 14.02 8.77 -15.65
N LEU A 64 13.70 9.90 -15.06
CA LEU A 64 13.80 10.16 -13.63
C LEU A 64 12.44 9.87 -13.00
N LEU A 65 12.42 9.04 -11.98
CA LEU A 65 11.26 8.74 -11.15
C LEU A 65 11.55 9.23 -9.74
N ALA A 66 10.88 10.31 -9.32
CA ALA A 66 10.93 10.77 -7.95
C ALA A 66 10.35 9.68 -7.02
N VAL A 67 11.16 9.22 -6.08
CA VAL A 67 10.67 8.37 -4.99
C VAL A 67 10.00 9.31 -4.00
N THR A 68 8.75 9.63 -4.24
CA THR A 68 7.91 10.15 -3.16
C THR A 68 7.86 9.02 -2.13
N GLN A 69 8.56 9.18 -1.02
CA GLN A 69 8.18 8.44 0.17
C GLN A 69 6.68 8.70 0.29
N ALA A 70 5.87 7.64 0.20
CA ALA A 70 4.47 7.75 0.56
C ALA A 70 4.49 8.49 1.89
N LYS A 71 3.90 9.68 1.94
CA LYS A 71 3.74 10.42 3.19
C LYS A 71 3.08 9.39 4.09
N ALA A 72 3.84 8.88 5.06
CA ALA A 72 3.29 7.95 6.02
C ALA A 72 2.06 8.69 6.54
N LEU A 73 0.87 8.19 6.25
CA LEU A 73 -0.31 8.64 6.97
C LEU A 73 0.07 8.33 8.41
N ASP A 74 0.22 9.38 9.19
CA ASP A 74 0.53 9.27 10.62
C ASP A 74 -0.73 8.65 11.25
N VAL A 75 -0.75 7.31 11.28
CA VAL A 75 -1.90 6.57 11.82
C VAL A 75 -1.71 6.57 13.31
N THR A 76 -2.37 7.50 13.97
CA THR A 76 -2.33 7.62 15.42
C THR A 76 -3.24 6.57 16.07
N PRO A 77 -2.79 5.90 17.15
CA PRO A 77 -3.67 5.08 18.00
C PRO A 77 -4.84 5.92 18.53
N GLU A 78 -6.05 5.37 18.50
CA GLU A 78 -7.26 6.02 19.01
C GLU A 78 -8.02 5.08 19.93
N GLU A 79 -8.47 5.58 21.10
CA GLU A 79 -9.28 4.84 22.05
C GLU A 79 -10.70 4.66 21.52
N ILE A 80 -10.87 3.66 20.68
CA ILE A 80 -12.15 3.26 20.10
C ILE A 80 -12.47 1.85 20.57
N ALA A 81 -13.63 1.66 21.18
CA ALA A 81 -14.06 0.36 21.65
C ALA A 81 -14.14 -0.66 20.51
N LEU A 82 -13.48 -1.81 20.69
CA LEU A 82 -13.51 -2.94 19.77
C LEU A 82 -14.24 -4.13 20.40
N ASP A 83 -15.10 -4.76 19.62
CA ASP A 83 -15.72 -6.03 19.98
C ASP A 83 -14.78 -7.17 19.59
N ILE A 84 -13.89 -7.53 20.54
CA ILE A 84 -12.89 -8.61 20.37
C ILE A 84 -13.56 -9.92 20.76
N ILE A 85 -13.90 -10.76 19.77
CA ILE A 85 -14.55 -12.05 19.99
C ILE A 85 -13.56 -13.10 20.48
N TYR A 86 -12.32 -13.04 19.99
CA TYR A 86 -11.24 -13.96 20.35
C TYR A 86 -9.89 -13.29 20.13
N GLN A 87 -8.91 -13.64 20.95
CA GLN A 87 -7.50 -13.34 20.68
C GLN A 87 -6.57 -14.35 21.36
N ASP A 88 -5.45 -14.59 20.70
CA ASP A 88 -4.30 -15.31 21.26
C ASP A 88 -2.99 -14.59 20.90
N LYS A 89 -1.85 -15.29 20.92
CA LYS A 89 -0.53 -14.75 20.57
C LYS A 89 -0.35 -14.52 19.05
N ASP A 90 -1.14 -15.17 18.21
CA ASP A 90 -0.94 -15.20 16.77
C ASP A 90 -1.96 -14.32 16.02
N PHE A 91 -3.21 -14.29 16.46
CA PHE A 91 -4.26 -13.50 15.81
C PHE A 91 -5.37 -13.05 16.76
N ALA A 92 -6.17 -12.09 16.31
CA ALA A 92 -7.41 -11.69 16.95
C ALA A 92 -8.58 -11.76 15.97
N ILE A 93 -9.79 -12.02 16.48
CA ILE A 93 -11.04 -11.95 15.72
C ILE A 93 -11.85 -10.77 16.27
N ILE A 94 -12.15 -9.83 15.40
CA ILE A 94 -12.88 -8.61 15.71
C ILE A 94 -14.24 -8.64 15.01
N ASN A 95 -15.31 -8.38 15.74
CA ASN A 95 -16.61 -8.10 15.16
C ASN A 95 -16.69 -6.61 14.77
N LYS A 96 -16.40 -6.32 13.50
CA LYS A 96 -16.39 -4.93 13.01
C LYS A 96 -17.80 -4.34 13.01
N ALA A 97 -17.99 -3.21 13.65
CA ALA A 97 -19.24 -2.48 13.59
C ALA A 97 -19.54 -1.93 12.18
N GLN A 98 -20.81 -1.84 11.82
CA GLN A 98 -21.27 -1.11 10.65
C GLN A 98 -20.88 0.36 10.76
N GLY A 99 -20.51 0.99 9.65
CA GLY A 99 -20.07 2.39 9.62
C GLY A 99 -18.60 2.61 9.87
N MET A 100 -17.87 1.62 10.44
CA MET A 100 -16.43 1.68 10.67
C MET A 100 -15.64 1.37 9.39
N VAL A 101 -14.72 2.25 9.01
CA VAL A 101 -13.74 2.02 7.93
C VAL A 101 -12.59 1.17 8.46
N VAL A 102 -12.08 0.23 7.66
CA VAL A 102 -11.02 -0.69 8.12
C VAL A 102 -9.68 0.05 8.27
N HIS A 103 -9.26 0.85 7.30
CA HIS A 103 -7.97 1.54 7.34
C HIS A 103 -8.08 2.99 6.86
N PRO A 104 -7.19 3.87 7.34
CA PRO A 104 -7.19 5.26 6.94
C PRO A 104 -7.04 5.45 5.44
N ALA A 105 -7.80 6.39 4.90
CA ALA A 105 -7.77 6.78 3.49
C ALA A 105 -8.12 8.27 3.35
N PRO A 106 -7.85 8.92 2.20
CA PRO A 106 -8.36 10.26 1.93
C PRO A 106 -9.88 10.33 2.19
N GLY A 107 -10.31 11.27 3.04
CA GLY A 107 -11.69 11.40 3.50
C GLY A 107 -12.06 10.65 4.79
N ASN A 108 -11.23 9.72 5.26
CA ASN A 108 -11.39 9.03 6.55
C ASN A 108 -10.00 8.79 7.18
N PRO A 109 -9.30 9.85 7.61
CA PRO A 109 -7.95 9.71 8.17
C PRO A 109 -7.93 9.17 9.60
N HIS A 110 -9.05 9.26 10.32
CA HIS A 110 -9.24 8.91 11.72
C HIS A 110 -10.49 8.04 11.91
N GLY A 111 -10.67 7.49 13.11
CA GLY A 111 -11.84 6.70 13.47
C GLY A 111 -11.92 5.36 12.77
N THR A 112 -10.80 4.80 12.32
CA THR A 112 -10.79 3.53 11.59
C THR A 112 -10.47 2.35 12.50
N LEU A 113 -10.74 1.14 12.03
CA LEU A 113 -10.38 -0.08 12.75
C LEU A 113 -8.88 -0.12 13.05
N VAL A 114 -8.02 0.32 12.12
CA VAL A 114 -6.56 0.37 12.34
C VAL A 114 -6.19 1.32 13.48
N ASN A 115 -6.82 2.50 13.58
CA ASN A 115 -6.58 3.41 14.70
C ASN A 115 -6.92 2.74 16.04
N ALA A 116 -8.06 2.03 16.09
CA ALA A 116 -8.51 1.30 17.28
C ALA A 116 -7.60 0.11 17.61
N LEU A 117 -7.15 -0.65 16.61
CA LEU A 117 -6.24 -1.79 16.79
C LEU A 117 -4.88 -1.35 17.33
N LEU A 118 -4.33 -0.26 16.83
CA LEU A 118 -3.06 0.31 17.31
C LEU A 118 -3.13 0.76 18.78
N PHE A 119 -4.31 1.13 19.27
CA PHE A 119 -4.53 1.46 20.66
C PHE A 119 -4.73 0.20 21.53
N ALA A 120 -5.49 -0.77 21.02
CA ALA A 120 -5.92 -1.93 21.80
C ALA A 120 -4.93 -3.10 21.82
N LEU A 121 -4.03 -3.20 20.81
CA LEU A 121 -3.11 -4.33 20.63
C LEU A 121 -1.67 -3.84 20.44
N ASP A 122 -0.76 -4.28 21.32
CA ASP A 122 0.66 -3.90 21.27
C ASP A 122 1.49 -4.70 20.25
N ASP A 123 0.96 -5.84 19.76
CA ASP A 123 1.69 -6.87 19.02
C ASP A 123 1.11 -7.13 17.62
N LEU A 124 0.84 -6.08 16.87
CA LEU A 124 0.34 -6.22 15.51
C LEU A 124 1.46 -6.57 14.50
N SER A 125 1.15 -7.44 13.52
CA SER A 125 2.06 -7.72 12.41
C SER A 125 2.43 -6.44 11.64
N GLY A 126 3.73 -6.24 11.40
CA GLY A 126 4.27 -5.14 10.60
C GLY A 126 4.14 -5.33 9.09
N ILE A 127 3.74 -6.50 8.61
CA ILE A 127 3.51 -6.75 7.18
C ILE A 127 2.36 -5.87 6.68
N GLY A 128 2.60 -5.14 5.59
CA GLY A 128 1.65 -4.13 5.09
C GLY A 128 1.99 -2.71 5.54
N GLY A 129 3.00 -2.56 6.39
CA GLY A 129 3.50 -1.27 6.89
C GLY A 129 2.53 -0.58 7.86
N VAL A 130 2.88 0.64 8.24
CA VAL A 130 2.13 1.46 9.23
C VAL A 130 0.64 1.66 8.85
N LEU A 131 0.31 1.53 7.56
CA LEU A 131 -1.06 1.78 7.07
C LEU A 131 -2.01 0.59 7.21
N ARG A 132 -1.49 -0.63 7.40
CA ARG A 132 -2.30 -1.86 7.44
C ARG A 132 -1.75 -2.91 8.40
N PRO A 133 -1.42 -2.55 9.63
CA PRO A 133 -0.84 -3.50 10.56
C PRO A 133 -1.81 -4.65 10.82
N GLY A 134 -1.36 -5.88 10.56
CA GLY A 134 -2.14 -7.09 10.82
C GLY A 134 -3.36 -7.34 9.91
N ILE A 135 -3.68 -6.47 8.97
CA ILE A 135 -4.87 -6.58 8.11
C ILE A 135 -4.62 -7.55 6.95
N VAL A 136 -5.25 -8.72 6.97
CA VAL A 136 -5.15 -9.76 5.93
C VAL A 136 -6.34 -9.75 4.95
N HIS A 137 -7.49 -9.23 5.36
CA HIS A 137 -8.68 -9.02 4.53
C HIS A 137 -9.49 -7.82 5.01
N ARG A 138 -10.54 -7.46 4.31
CA ARG A 138 -11.35 -6.28 4.66
C ARG A 138 -12.84 -6.49 4.42
N LEU A 139 -13.64 -5.74 5.17
CA LEU A 139 -15.06 -5.52 4.93
C LEU A 139 -15.28 -4.07 4.52
N ASP A 140 -16.35 -3.82 3.78
CA ASP A 140 -16.73 -2.46 3.41
C ASP A 140 -17.22 -1.66 4.62
N LYS A 141 -17.24 -0.32 4.51
CA LYS A 141 -17.64 0.58 5.59
C LYS A 141 -18.98 0.19 6.20
N MET A 142 -19.99 -0.05 5.36
CA MET A 142 -21.36 -0.33 5.79
C MET A 142 -21.61 -1.81 6.09
N THR A 143 -20.62 -2.66 5.95
CA THR A 143 -20.70 -4.08 6.29
C THR A 143 -20.16 -4.33 7.69
N SER A 144 -20.96 -4.95 8.55
CA SER A 144 -20.52 -5.51 9.84
C SER A 144 -20.10 -6.97 9.67
N GLY A 145 -19.31 -7.49 10.61
CA GLY A 145 -18.93 -8.90 10.61
C GLY A 145 -17.53 -9.16 11.12
N LEU A 146 -17.12 -10.41 11.07
CA LEU A 146 -15.86 -10.85 11.62
C LEU A 146 -14.69 -10.49 10.71
N LEU A 147 -13.63 -9.95 11.32
CA LEU A 147 -12.33 -9.70 10.72
C LEU A 147 -11.25 -10.42 11.52
N ILE A 148 -10.35 -11.12 10.82
CA ILE A 148 -9.16 -11.72 11.41
C ILE A 148 -8.01 -10.74 11.29
N ILE A 149 -7.34 -10.49 12.40
CA ILE A 149 -6.20 -9.58 12.52
C ILE A 149 -4.98 -10.38 12.93
N ALA A 150 -3.92 -10.35 12.14
CA ALA A 150 -2.67 -11.02 12.45
C ALA A 150 -1.85 -10.21 13.47
N LYS A 151 -1.40 -10.84 14.56
CA LYS A 151 -0.61 -10.20 15.61
C LYS A 151 0.90 -10.33 15.38
N ASN A 152 1.33 -11.24 14.49
CA ASN A 152 2.71 -11.40 14.08
C ASN A 152 2.83 -11.73 12.60
N ASP A 153 4.05 -11.63 12.06
CA ASP A 153 4.33 -11.80 10.63
C ASP A 153 4.13 -13.24 10.13
N TYR A 154 4.34 -14.23 11.00
CA TYR A 154 4.07 -15.62 10.67
C TYR A 154 2.59 -15.87 10.43
N ALA A 155 1.76 -15.44 11.38
CA ALA A 155 0.30 -15.53 11.27
C ALA A 155 -0.23 -14.75 10.06
N HIS A 156 0.33 -13.55 9.80
CA HIS A 156 -0.03 -12.75 8.63
C HIS A 156 0.21 -13.52 7.33
N GLY A 157 1.40 -14.11 7.17
CA GLY A 157 1.73 -14.89 5.98
C GLY A 157 0.81 -16.10 5.80
N ALA A 158 0.56 -16.84 6.88
CA ALA A 158 -0.32 -18.02 6.86
C ALA A 158 -1.78 -17.67 6.51
N LEU A 159 -2.34 -16.65 7.18
CA LEU A 159 -3.70 -16.18 6.93
C LEU A 159 -3.88 -15.61 5.51
N ALA A 160 -2.94 -14.77 5.05
CA ALA A 160 -2.97 -14.23 3.70
C ALA A 160 -2.95 -15.33 2.63
N ALA A 161 -2.18 -16.42 2.84
CA ALA A 161 -2.17 -17.57 1.95
C ALA A 161 -3.53 -18.30 1.93
N GLN A 162 -4.19 -18.49 3.08
CA GLN A 162 -5.50 -19.12 3.19
C GLN A 162 -6.59 -18.26 2.52
N PHE A 163 -6.61 -16.94 2.74
CA PHE A 163 -7.53 -16.05 2.04
C PHE A 163 -7.34 -16.09 0.53
N LYS A 164 -6.08 -16.11 0.06
CA LYS A 164 -5.76 -16.23 -1.37
C LYS A 164 -6.23 -17.56 -1.97
N ALA A 165 -6.14 -18.65 -1.21
CA ALA A 165 -6.56 -19.98 -1.61
C ALA A 165 -8.07 -20.23 -1.38
N GLN A 166 -8.80 -19.28 -0.77
CA GLN A 166 -10.22 -19.41 -0.39
C GLN A 166 -10.50 -20.64 0.49
N THR A 167 -9.61 -20.87 1.46
CA THR A 167 -9.71 -22.00 2.41
C THR A 167 -10.08 -21.56 3.83
N VAL A 168 -10.45 -20.31 4.00
CA VAL A 168 -10.95 -19.71 5.26
C VAL A 168 -12.47 -19.72 5.27
#